data_b73290b02ecc65d4e46e42a96aed06fb
#
_entry.id   b73290b02ecc65d4e46e42a96aed06fb
#
_cell.length_a   1.000
_cell.length_b   1.000
_cell.length_c   1.000
_cell.angle_alpha   90.00
_cell.angle_beta   90.00
_cell.angle_gamma   90.00
#
_symmetry.space_group_name_H-M   'P 1'
#
loop_
_entity.id
_entity.type
_entity.pdbx_description
1 polymer ?
#
loop_
_entity_poly.entity_id
_entity_poly.type
_entity_poly.pdbx_seq_one_letter_code
_entity_poly.pdbx_strand_id
1 'polypeptide(L)'
;REGLEFAKNQGYNNILIDAHTTTTDIYGISCKHTLNVSLICEYDFIETLIIQGYDHTIEPCNLNQLSVLPRLNKLGLWADKVFTIDFSLFQKLEELKYYHTKQTENVDTLINLKRLHIYNLKSEDLKELKSMNLLEELTLWDAKNINLNGLCQLTNIRMLDIVRSRKMVDIRGLCNSNRLEELTLSYCNNITDISVLSHISGLKTLRLLNCKQLQDLAQLVPNNTIEHINISSLKDLLFFGRHEATQILVF
;
A
#
# COMPACT_ATOMS: atom_id res chain seq x y z
N ARG A 1 3.64 29.37 0.94
CA ARG A 1 2.44 30.19 0.67
C ARG A 1 2.30 30.52 -0.82
N GLU A 2 3.29 31.13 -1.46
CA GLU A 2 3.20 31.54 -2.88
C GLU A 2 2.75 30.40 -3.81
N GLY A 3 3.30 29.19 -3.65
CA GLY A 3 2.91 28.04 -4.45
C GLY A 3 1.46 27.59 -4.22
N LEU A 4 0.93 27.70 -3.00
CA LEU A 4 -0.47 27.35 -2.69
C LEU A 4 -1.43 28.42 -3.22
N GLU A 5 -1.08 29.71 -3.16
CA GLU A 5 -1.85 30.79 -3.79
C GLU A 5 -1.88 30.62 -5.31
N PHE A 6 -0.73 30.28 -5.91
CA PHE A 6 -0.68 29.98 -7.35
C PHE A 6 -1.59 28.79 -7.70
N ALA A 7 -1.50 27.67 -6.97
CA ALA A 7 -2.34 26.50 -7.20
C ALA A 7 -3.84 26.85 -7.12
N LYS A 8 -4.24 27.59 -6.08
CA LYS A 8 -5.62 28.08 -5.90
C LYS A 8 -6.10 28.88 -7.11
N ASN A 9 -5.29 29.84 -7.55
CA ASN A 9 -5.64 30.73 -8.66
C ASN A 9 -5.72 30.00 -10.01
N GLN A 10 -4.98 28.88 -10.17
CA GLN A 10 -5.02 28.03 -11.36
C GLN A 10 -6.04 26.88 -11.25
N GLY A 11 -6.74 26.72 -10.13
CA GLY A 11 -7.71 25.67 -9.92
C GLY A 11 -7.09 24.27 -9.68
N TYR A 12 -5.81 24.20 -9.29
CA TYR A 12 -5.17 22.92 -8.92
C TYR A 12 -5.55 22.52 -7.50
N ASN A 13 -6.12 21.33 -7.34
CA ASN A 13 -6.55 20.78 -6.05
C ASN A 13 -5.67 19.63 -5.53
N ASN A 14 -4.69 19.20 -6.32
CA ASN A 14 -3.73 18.16 -5.97
C ASN A 14 -2.38 18.78 -5.62
N ILE A 15 -1.97 18.66 -4.37
CA ILE A 15 -0.77 19.31 -3.85
C ILE A 15 0.25 18.25 -3.46
N LEU A 16 1.44 18.36 -4.04
CA LEU A 16 2.62 17.61 -3.65
C LEU A 16 3.61 18.54 -2.95
N ILE A 17 3.95 18.23 -1.72
CA ILE A 17 5.05 18.86 -0.98
C ILE A 17 6.22 17.90 -1.02
N ASP A 18 7.18 18.23 -1.88
CA ASP A 18 8.42 17.49 -2.03
C ASP A 18 9.54 18.20 -1.29
N ALA A 19 10.05 17.54 -0.30
CA ALA A 19 11.01 18.10 0.60
C ALA A 19 12.42 17.56 0.37
N HIS A 20 12.81 17.39 -0.86
CA HIS A 20 14.17 17.04 -1.28
C HIS A 20 15.14 18.21 -1.17
N THR A 21 15.12 18.98 -0.11
CA THR A 21 16.12 20.01 0.09
C THR A 21 17.29 19.44 0.87
N THR A 22 18.33 19.07 0.17
CA THR A 22 19.70 18.90 0.73
C THR A 22 20.27 20.27 1.10
N THR A 23 19.70 20.94 2.09
CA THR A 23 20.38 22.07 2.71
C THR A 23 21.36 21.47 3.73
N THR A 24 22.60 21.36 3.32
CA THR A 24 23.72 21.18 4.24
C THR A 24 24.11 22.52 4.82
N ASP A 25 24.42 22.55 6.11
CA ASP A 25 25.06 23.72 6.70
C ASP A 25 26.49 23.91 6.15
N ILE A 26 27.15 24.97 6.58
CA ILE A 26 28.53 25.26 6.14
C ILE A 26 29.54 24.17 6.52
N TYR A 27 29.18 23.18 7.34
CA TYR A 27 30.00 22.05 7.76
C TYR A 27 29.61 20.75 7.05
N GLY A 28 28.66 20.78 6.10
CA GLY A 28 28.16 19.60 5.38
C GLY A 28 27.21 18.73 6.21
N ILE A 29 26.66 19.24 7.31
CA ILE A 29 25.68 18.53 8.14
C ILE A 29 24.29 18.79 7.55
N SER A 30 23.53 17.70 7.30
CA SER A 30 22.14 17.78 6.84
C SER A 30 21.27 18.47 7.90
N CYS A 31 20.67 19.59 7.53
CA CYS A 31 19.75 20.30 8.42
C CYS A 31 18.38 19.63 8.44
N LYS A 32 17.85 19.41 9.64
CA LYS A 32 16.47 18.95 9.83
C LYS A 32 15.51 20.11 9.73
N HIS A 33 14.49 19.97 8.90
CA HIS A 33 13.43 20.96 8.76
C HIS A 33 12.12 20.45 9.35
N THR A 34 11.43 21.27 10.10
CA THR A 34 10.08 20.97 10.57
C THR A 34 9.07 21.54 9.58
N LEU A 35 8.23 20.67 9.01
CA LEU A 35 7.09 21.08 8.21
C LEU A 35 5.86 21.23 9.11
N ASN A 36 5.50 22.48 9.42
CA ASN A 36 4.25 22.77 10.13
C ASN A 36 3.10 22.83 9.12
N VAL A 37 2.22 21.84 9.14
CA VAL A 37 1.09 21.76 8.20
C VAL A 37 -0.04 22.74 8.49
N SER A 38 -0.02 23.45 9.64
CA SER A 38 -1.07 24.41 9.99
C SER A 38 -1.29 25.49 8.91
N LEU A 39 -0.22 25.86 8.20
CA LEU A 39 -0.30 26.82 7.09
C LEU A 39 -1.07 26.28 5.89
N ILE A 40 -1.13 24.95 5.73
CA ILE A 40 -1.87 24.30 4.64
C ILE A 40 -3.36 24.33 4.93
N CYS A 41 -3.74 24.28 6.20
CA CYS A 41 -5.14 24.25 6.63
C CYS A 41 -5.95 25.51 6.28
N GLU A 42 -5.28 26.59 5.86
CA GLU A 42 -5.93 27.82 5.35
C GLU A 42 -6.52 27.63 3.93
N TYR A 43 -6.21 26.49 3.25
CA TYR A 43 -6.53 26.27 1.83
C TYR A 43 -7.59 25.17 1.65
N ASP A 44 -8.85 25.57 1.64
CA ASP A 44 -10.04 24.70 1.62
C ASP A 44 -10.26 23.93 0.29
N PHE A 45 -9.54 24.29 -0.76
CA PHE A 45 -9.65 23.69 -2.10
C PHE A 45 -8.90 22.37 -2.26
N ILE A 46 -8.04 21.99 -1.29
CA ILE A 46 -7.16 20.82 -1.39
C ILE A 46 -7.96 19.52 -1.28
N GLU A 47 -7.89 18.68 -2.31
CA GLU A 47 -8.49 17.34 -2.36
C GLU A 47 -7.44 16.26 -2.17
N THR A 48 -6.26 16.44 -2.73
CA THR A 48 -5.12 15.53 -2.57
C THR A 48 -3.95 16.27 -1.94
N LEU A 49 -3.40 15.70 -0.88
CA LEU A 49 -2.17 16.19 -0.28
C LEU A 49 -1.17 15.05 -0.13
N ILE A 50 0.00 15.20 -0.75
CA ILE A 50 1.11 14.27 -0.60
C ILE A 50 2.29 15.03 0.01
N ILE A 51 2.78 14.54 1.14
CA ILE A 51 3.99 15.05 1.81
C ILE A 51 5.04 13.95 1.71
N GLN A 52 6.12 14.21 0.99
CA GLN A 52 7.22 13.28 0.84
C GLN A 52 8.56 13.91 1.21
N GLY A 53 9.42 13.10 1.83
CA GLY A 53 10.79 13.49 2.16
C GLY A 53 11.63 12.25 2.36
N TYR A 54 12.70 12.11 1.59
CA TYR A 54 13.47 10.87 1.55
C TYR A 54 14.63 10.84 2.55
N ASP A 55 15.25 11.92 2.87
CA ASP A 55 16.56 11.90 3.59
C ASP A 55 16.47 12.26 5.07
N HIS A 56 15.40 11.86 5.77
CA HIS A 56 15.19 12.22 7.17
C HIS A 56 15.27 13.74 7.46
N THR A 57 15.08 14.57 6.44
CA THR A 57 15.25 16.02 6.54
C THR A 57 13.98 16.73 6.97
N ILE A 58 12.80 16.09 6.83
CA ILE A 58 11.52 16.71 7.22
C ILE A 58 10.85 15.92 8.32
N GLU A 59 10.42 16.66 9.33
CA GLU A 59 9.55 16.19 10.40
C GLU A 59 8.21 16.93 10.28
N PRO A 60 7.18 16.30 9.66
CA PRO A 60 5.86 16.91 9.63
C PRO A 60 5.28 16.95 11.06
N CYS A 61 4.78 18.09 11.45
CA CYS A 61 4.12 18.27 12.74
C CYS A 61 2.70 18.82 12.57
N ASN A 62 1.88 18.61 13.60
CA ASN A 62 0.48 19.01 13.63
C ASN A 62 -0.40 18.35 12.56
N LEU A 63 -0.05 17.12 12.10
CA LEU A 63 -0.76 16.42 11.01
C LEU A 63 -2.26 16.26 11.27
N ASN A 64 -2.69 16.14 12.52
CA ASN A 64 -4.10 16.06 12.87
C ASN A 64 -4.91 17.29 12.42
N GLN A 65 -4.27 18.45 12.28
CA GLN A 65 -4.94 19.66 11.80
C GLN A 65 -5.39 19.56 10.34
N LEU A 66 -4.77 18.70 9.54
CA LEU A 66 -5.19 18.47 8.15
C LEU A 66 -6.63 17.95 8.06
N SER A 67 -7.19 17.38 9.14
CA SER A 67 -8.58 16.92 9.20
C SER A 67 -9.62 18.02 9.02
N VAL A 68 -9.24 19.29 9.22
CA VAL A 68 -10.14 20.45 8.99
C VAL A 68 -10.34 20.75 7.51
N LEU A 69 -9.47 20.24 6.63
CA LEU A 69 -9.58 20.43 5.17
C LEU A 69 -10.87 19.77 4.65
N PRO A 70 -11.85 20.54 4.14
CA PRO A 70 -13.19 20.01 3.90
C PRO A 70 -13.27 19.05 2.73
N ARG A 71 -12.34 19.16 1.78
CA ARG A 71 -12.29 18.37 0.54
C ARG A 71 -11.22 17.29 0.54
N LEU A 72 -10.37 17.24 1.55
CA LEU A 72 -9.27 16.26 1.59
C LEU A 72 -9.83 14.83 1.61
N ASN A 73 -9.62 14.11 0.51
CA ASN A 73 -10.01 12.71 0.35
C ASN A 73 -8.84 11.78 0.00
N LYS A 74 -7.67 12.36 -0.31
CA LYS A 74 -6.45 11.59 -0.57
C LYS A 74 -5.27 12.17 0.22
N LEU A 75 -4.64 11.32 1.04
CA LEU A 75 -3.49 11.70 1.87
C LEU A 75 -2.33 10.75 1.65
N GLY A 76 -1.16 11.32 1.34
CA GLY A 76 0.11 10.60 1.23
C GLY A 76 1.13 11.14 2.22
N LEU A 77 1.65 10.28 3.10
CA LEU A 77 2.66 10.62 4.11
C LEU A 77 3.87 9.69 3.92
N TRP A 78 4.82 10.14 3.11
CA TRP A 78 6.03 9.40 2.75
C TRP A 78 7.24 9.94 3.49
N ALA A 79 7.23 9.85 4.80
CA ALA A 79 8.36 10.22 5.63
C ALA A 79 8.83 8.98 6.39
N ASP A 80 10.11 8.68 6.31
CA ASP A 80 10.73 7.55 7.05
C ASP A 80 10.71 7.76 8.57
N LYS A 81 10.24 8.91 9.02
CA LYS A 81 10.28 9.29 10.43
C LYS A 81 8.98 9.12 11.14
N VAL A 82 9.15 9.00 12.43
CA VAL A 82 8.10 8.97 13.42
C VAL A 82 7.31 10.29 13.35
N PHE A 83 6.12 10.23 12.83
CA PHE A 83 5.14 11.31 12.90
C PHE A 83 3.92 10.82 13.67
N THR A 84 3.27 11.73 14.38
CA THR A 84 2.04 11.44 15.13
C THR A 84 0.83 11.84 14.29
N ILE A 85 -0.07 10.89 14.06
CA ILE A 85 -1.35 11.13 13.41
C ILE A 85 -2.40 10.18 13.97
N ASP A 86 -3.58 10.73 14.25
CA ASP A 86 -4.79 9.99 14.59
C ASP A 86 -5.72 9.96 13.38
N PHE A 87 -5.80 8.82 12.72
CA PHE A 87 -6.62 8.65 11.51
C PHE A 87 -8.11 8.70 11.80
N SER A 88 -8.57 8.56 13.05
CA SER A 88 -10.00 8.70 13.37
C SER A 88 -10.57 10.07 13.03
N LEU A 89 -9.73 11.07 12.87
CA LEU A 89 -10.11 12.42 12.48
C LEU A 89 -10.38 12.58 10.97
N PHE A 90 -10.02 11.58 10.14
CA PHE A 90 -9.97 11.70 8.67
C PHE A 90 -11.03 10.85 7.97
N GLN A 91 -12.27 10.89 8.44
CA GLN A 91 -13.35 10.01 7.97
C GLN A 91 -13.77 10.18 6.50
N LYS A 92 -13.26 11.22 5.81
CA LYS A 92 -13.53 11.48 4.39
C LYS A 92 -12.50 10.86 3.45
N LEU A 93 -11.43 10.26 3.99
CA LEU A 93 -10.38 9.69 3.16
C LEU A 93 -10.89 8.50 2.36
N GLU A 94 -10.63 8.53 1.06
CA GLU A 94 -10.83 7.43 0.12
C GLU A 94 -9.49 6.78 -0.30
N GLU A 95 -8.38 7.52 -0.19
CA GLU A 95 -7.04 7.02 -0.46
C GLU A 95 -6.07 7.46 0.63
N LEU A 96 -5.32 6.49 1.15
CA LEU A 96 -4.27 6.72 2.13
C LEU A 96 -3.00 5.99 1.74
N LYS A 97 -1.87 6.72 1.77
CA LYS A 97 -0.52 6.17 1.63
C LYS A 97 0.30 6.63 2.81
N TYR A 98 0.82 5.70 3.62
CA TYR A 98 1.58 6.11 4.80
C TYR A 98 2.62 5.10 5.22
N TYR A 99 3.61 5.58 5.99
CA TYR A 99 4.57 4.76 6.69
C TYR A 99 4.05 4.46 8.10
N HIS A 100 3.85 3.17 8.42
CA HIS A 100 3.33 2.77 9.71
C HIS A 100 4.38 2.89 10.80
N THR A 101 4.03 3.60 11.87
CA THR A 101 4.82 3.78 13.09
C THR A 101 3.97 3.48 14.32
N LYS A 102 4.58 3.53 15.51
CA LYS A 102 3.82 3.39 16.76
C LYS A 102 2.91 4.59 17.06
N GLN A 103 3.12 5.70 16.38
CA GLN A 103 2.37 6.95 16.54
C GLN A 103 1.34 7.18 15.44
N THR A 104 1.15 6.22 14.54
CA THR A 104 0.04 6.22 13.59
C THR A 104 -1.11 5.41 14.17
N GLU A 105 -2.16 6.09 14.60
CA GLU A 105 -3.24 5.50 15.38
C GLU A 105 -4.55 5.42 14.60
N ASN A 106 -5.41 4.48 14.99
CA ASN A 106 -6.82 4.41 14.57
C ASN A 106 -7.05 4.28 13.05
N VAL A 107 -6.12 3.67 12.31
CA VAL A 107 -6.30 3.43 10.86
C VAL A 107 -7.53 2.55 10.58
N ASP A 108 -7.89 1.66 11.50
CA ASP A 108 -9.04 0.77 11.45
C ASP A 108 -10.40 1.49 11.43
N THR A 109 -10.43 2.78 11.77
CA THR A 109 -11.62 3.62 11.73
C THR A 109 -11.94 4.17 10.33
N LEU A 110 -11.02 4.06 9.38
CA LEU A 110 -11.15 4.60 8.02
C LEU A 110 -11.98 3.69 7.11
N ILE A 111 -13.26 3.53 7.42
CA ILE A 111 -14.17 2.60 6.73
C ILE A 111 -14.52 3.01 5.28
N ASN A 112 -14.23 4.26 4.89
CA ASN A 112 -14.49 4.78 3.55
C ASN A 112 -13.32 4.62 2.58
N LEU A 113 -12.18 4.04 3.04
CA LEU A 113 -11.03 3.82 2.17
C LEU A 113 -11.36 2.84 1.05
N LYS A 114 -10.96 3.25 -0.16
CA LYS A 114 -10.97 2.45 -1.39
C LYS A 114 -9.55 2.00 -1.76
N ARG A 115 -8.53 2.82 -1.47
CA ARG A 115 -7.13 2.55 -1.76
C ARG A 115 -6.25 2.78 -0.55
N LEU A 116 -5.46 1.78 -0.20
CA LEU A 116 -4.59 1.82 0.97
C LEU A 116 -3.19 1.29 0.64
N HIS A 117 -2.18 2.13 0.85
CA HIS A 117 -0.78 1.74 0.75
C HIS A 117 -0.11 1.90 2.11
N ILE A 118 0.39 0.81 2.67
CA ILE A 118 1.05 0.82 3.98
C ILE A 118 2.49 0.35 3.83
N TYR A 119 3.40 1.15 4.33
CA TYR A 119 4.80 0.78 4.48
C TYR A 119 5.09 0.35 5.92
N ASN A 120 5.87 -0.74 6.08
CA ASN A 120 6.36 -1.23 7.37
C ASN A 120 5.26 -1.54 8.40
N LEU A 121 4.11 -2.03 7.96
CA LEU A 121 3.02 -2.43 8.87
C LEU A 121 3.53 -3.50 9.84
N LYS A 122 3.30 -3.28 11.13
CA LYS A 122 3.68 -4.18 12.23
C LYS A 122 2.48 -4.94 12.78
N SER A 123 1.74 -5.58 11.91
CA SER A 123 0.65 -6.48 12.23
C SER A 123 1.08 -7.93 11.96
N GLU A 124 0.54 -8.89 12.68
CA GLU A 124 0.79 -10.31 12.39
C GLU A 124 -0.23 -10.87 11.39
N ASP A 125 -1.46 -10.42 11.45
CA ASP A 125 -2.60 -11.02 10.75
C ASP A 125 -3.55 -10.02 10.06
N LEU A 126 -3.20 -8.74 10.01
CA LEU A 126 -3.94 -7.65 9.35
C LEU A 126 -5.35 -7.40 9.93
N LYS A 127 -5.60 -7.75 11.20
CA LYS A 127 -6.93 -7.56 11.84
C LYS A 127 -7.41 -6.11 11.83
N GLU A 128 -6.51 -5.16 11.88
CA GLU A 128 -6.81 -3.73 11.83
C GLU A 128 -7.46 -3.29 10.50
N LEU A 129 -7.36 -4.11 9.46
CA LEU A 129 -7.97 -3.79 8.16
C LEU A 129 -9.40 -4.36 8.00
N LYS A 130 -9.85 -5.23 8.90
CA LYS A 130 -11.09 -6.01 8.76
C LYS A 130 -12.37 -5.19 8.58
N SER A 131 -12.39 -3.92 9.03
CA SER A 131 -13.55 -3.02 8.93
C SER A 131 -13.63 -2.25 7.61
N MET A 132 -12.58 -2.32 6.77
CA MET A 132 -12.46 -1.54 5.54
C MET A 132 -13.19 -2.20 4.36
N ASN A 133 -14.50 -2.36 4.48
CA ASN A 133 -15.30 -3.13 3.51
C ASN A 133 -15.38 -2.50 2.10
N LEU A 134 -15.01 -1.22 1.95
CA LEU A 134 -14.96 -0.54 0.65
C LEU A 134 -13.59 -0.63 -0.03
N LEU A 135 -12.62 -1.31 0.61
CA LEU A 135 -11.26 -1.39 0.09
C LEU A 135 -11.21 -2.21 -1.19
N GLU A 136 -10.72 -1.59 -2.26
CA GLU A 136 -10.56 -2.16 -3.59
C GLU A 136 -9.08 -2.45 -3.90
N GLU A 137 -8.18 -1.61 -3.43
CA GLU A 137 -6.75 -1.73 -3.69
C GLU A 137 -5.96 -1.68 -2.38
N LEU A 138 -5.14 -2.71 -2.16
CA LEU A 138 -4.25 -2.79 -1.00
C LEU A 138 -2.82 -3.05 -1.43
N THR A 139 -1.91 -2.18 -1.01
CA THR A 139 -0.47 -2.41 -1.13
C THR A 139 0.18 -2.49 0.25
N LEU A 140 0.88 -3.58 0.50
CA LEU A 140 1.69 -3.80 1.70
C LEU A 140 3.16 -3.85 1.32
N TRP A 141 3.96 -2.93 1.85
CA TRP A 141 5.40 -2.89 1.59
C TRP A 141 6.20 -3.05 2.88
N ASP A 142 7.15 -4.00 2.91
CA ASP A 142 7.93 -4.35 4.11
C ASP A 142 7.08 -4.69 5.34
N ALA A 143 5.86 -5.17 5.14
CA ALA A 143 4.97 -5.55 6.24
C ALA A 143 5.52 -6.76 7.01
N LYS A 144 5.21 -6.83 8.31
CA LYS A 144 5.70 -7.89 9.21
C LYS A 144 4.67 -8.98 9.46
N ASN A 145 3.59 -8.98 8.72
CA ASN A 145 2.52 -9.96 8.82
C ASN A 145 3.01 -11.37 8.44
N ILE A 146 2.43 -12.35 9.12
CA ILE A 146 2.71 -13.78 8.93
C ILE A 146 1.64 -14.40 8.02
N ASN A 147 0.43 -13.85 8.06
CA ASN A 147 -0.72 -14.32 7.28
C ASN A 147 -1.61 -13.16 6.84
N LEU A 148 -2.66 -13.49 6.07
CA LEU A 148 -3.64 -12.54 5.52
C LEU A 148 -5.03 -12.70 6.16
N ASN A 149 -5.15 -13.26 7.36
CA ASN A 149 -6.45 -13.58 7.96
C ASN A 149 -7.38 -12.39 8.11
N GLY A 150 -6.86 -11.17 8.34
CA GLY A 150 -7.66 -9.95 8.41
C GLY A 150 -8.32 -9.56 7.08
N LEU A 151 -7.89 -10.14 5.95
CA LEU A 151 -8.47 -9.86 4.64
C LEU A 151 -9.65 -10.79 4.28
N CYS A 152 -9.90 -11.86 5.03
CA CYS A 152 -10.91 -12.85 4.64
C CYS A 152 -12.36 -12.31 4.57
N GLN A 153 -12.63 -11.15 5.16
CA GLN A 153 -13.93 -10.46 5.08
C GLN A 153 -13.95 -9.33 4.03
N LEU A 154 -12.80 -8.96 3.46
CA LEU A 154 -12.68 -7.84 2.51
C LEU A 154 -12.93 -8.33 1.07
N THR A 155 -14.19 -8.57 0.74
CA THR A 155 -14.59 -9.19 -0.53
C THR A 155 -14.54 -8.23 -1.74
N ASN A 156 -14.27 -6.94 -1.52
CA ASN A 156 -14.21 -5.93 -2.58
C ASN A 156 -12.80 -5.71 -3.14
N ILE A 157 -11.77 -6.32 -2.56
CA ILE A 157 -10.39 -6.17 -3.04
C ILE A 157 -10.29 -6.71 -4.47
N ARG A 158 -9.81 -5.83 -5.37
CA ARG A 158 -9.54 -6.11 -6.79
C ARG A 158 -8.05 -6.20 -7.10
N MET A 159 -7.25 -5.42 -6.38
CA MET A 159 -5.78 -5.41 -6.54
C MET A 159 -5.12 -5.58 -5.17
N LEU A 160 -4.19 -6.54 -5.09
CA LEU A 160 -3.39 -6.78 -3.89
C LEU A 160 -1.92 -6.89 -4.27
N ASP A 161 -1.13 -5.94 -3.80
CA ASP A 161 0.32 -5.94 -3.95
C ASP A 161 1.00 -6.17 -2.60
N ILE A 162 1.77 -7.23 -2.48
CA ILE A 162 2.53 -7.56 -1.29
C ILE A 162 4.01 -7.62 -1.65
N VAL A 163 4.76 -6.64 -1.16
CA VAL A 163 6.15 -6.46 -1.49
C VAL A 163 7.03 -6.56 -0.25
N ARG A 164 8.02 -7.45 -0.29
CA ARG A 164 9.03 -7.63 0.76
C ARG A 164 8.46 -8.03 2.13
N SER A 165 7.29 -8.68 2.18
CA SER A 165 6.72 -9.26 3.41
C SER A 165 7.42 -10.57 3.75
N ARG A 166 8.64 -10.47 4.27
CA ARG A 166 9.56 -11.60 4.45
C ARG A 166 9.13 -12.62 5.50
N LYS A 167 8.19 -12.29 6.39
CA LYS A 167 7.66 -13.19 7.42
C LYS A 167 6.42 -13.95 6.97
N MET A 168 5.80 -13.53 5.86
CA MET A 168 4.55 -14.12 5.38
C MET A 168 4.77 -15.56 4.93
N VAL A 169 3.95 -16.45 5.46
CA VAL A 169 3.92 -17.87 5.13
C VAL A 169 2.55 -18.34 4.64
N ASP A 170 1.47 -17.63 4.98
CA ASP A 170 0.10 -18.07 4.75
C ASP A 170 -0.73 -17.00 4.05
N ILE A 171 -1.29 -17.34 2.89
CA ILE A 171 -2.17 -16.47 2.10
C ILE A 171 -3.63 -16.97 2.04
N ARG A 172 -3.99 -17.98 2.86
CA ARG A 172 -5.36 -18.55 2.88
C ARG A 172 -6.44 -17.54 3.27
N GLY A 173 -6.05 -16.39 3.88
CA GLY A 173 -6.96 -15.27 4.09
C GLY A 173 -7.60 -14.69 2.82
N LEU A 174 -7.12 -15.10 1.63
CA LEU A 174 -7.72 -14.75 0.34
C LEU A 174 -8.86 -15.67 -0.11
N CYS A 175 -9.26 -16.65 0.67
CA CYS A 175 -10.25 -17.65 0.27
C CYS A 175 -11.63 -17.10 -0.17
N ASN A 176 -12.00 -15.90 0.24
CA ASN A 176 -13.24 -15.23 -0.13
C ASN A 176 -13.04 -14.05 -1.12
N SER A 177 -11.82 -13.86 -1.63
CA SER A 177 -11.46 -12.72 -2.47
C SER A 177 -11.84 -12.94 -3.95
N ASN A 178 -13.10 -13.30 -4.23
CA ASN A 178 -13.56 -13.61 -5.59
C ASN A 178 -13.55 -12.44 -6.57
N ARG A 179 -13.40 -11.20 -6.08
CA ARG A 179 -13.25 -10.01 -6.90
C ARG A 179 -11.78 -9.64 -7.16
N LEU A 180 -10.82 -10.38 -6.58
CA LEU A 180 -9.41 -10.14 -6.79
C LEU A 180 -9.05 -10.44 -8.25
N GLU A 181 -8.66 -9.39 -8.98
CA GLU A 181 -8.29 -9.44 -10.39
C GLU A 181 -6.76 -9.50 -10.56
N GLU A 182 -6.03 -8.78 -9.71
CA GLU A 182 -4.58 -8.72 -9.77
C GLU A 182 -3.93 -9.02 -8.41
N LEU A 183 -3.00 -9.95 -8.42
CA LEU A 183 -2.18 -10.29 -7.26
C LEU A 183 -0.70 -10.19 -7.60
N THR A 184 0.04 -9.39 -6.83
CA THR A 184 1.50 -9.37 -6.86
C THR A 184 2.06 -9.85 -5.52
N LEU A 185 2.90 -10.88 -5.56
CA LEU A 185 3.74 -11.31 -4.46
C LEU A 185 5.20 -11.10 -4.87
N SER A 186 5.88 -10.15 -4.23
CA SER A 186 7.26 -9.79 -4.56
C SER A 186 8.18 -9.89 -3.35
N TYR A 187 9.27 -10.67 -3.46
CA TYR A 187 10.19 -10.94 -2.36
C TYR A 187 9.52 -11.51 -1.09
N CYS A 188 8.44 -12.28 -1.26
CA CYS A 188 7.74 -13.00 -0.19
C CYS A 188 8.34 -14.41 -0.06
N ASN A 189 9.55 -14.48 0.50
CA ASN A 189 10.41 -15.66 0.40
C ASN A 189 9.96 -16.87 1.22
N ASN A 190 8.99 -16.76 2.12
CA ASN A 190 8.55 -17.87 2.99
C ASN A 190 7.20 -18.48 2.56
N ILE A 191 6.58 -17.96 1.51
CA ILE A 191 5.37 -18.55 0.94
C ILE A 191 5.77 -19.81 0.16
N THR A 192 5.13 -20.92 0.49
CA THR A 192 5.30 -22.22 -0.19
C THR A 192 3.99 -22.74 -0.76
N ASP A 193 2.85 -22.36 -0.16
CA ASP A 193 1.51 -22.82 -0.53
C ASP A 193 0.71 -21.64 -1.13
N ILE A 194 0.31 -21.79 -2.38
CA ILE A 194 -0.55 -20.86 -3.12
C ILE A 194 -1.84 -21.54 -3.61
N SER A 195 -2.17 -22.71 -3.09
CA SER A 195 -3.33 -23.51 -3.51
C SER A 195 -4.66 -22.75 -3.39
N VAL A 196 -4.78 -21.82 -2.44
CA VAL A 196 -5.95 -20.95 -2.29
C VAL A 196 -6.28 -20.17 -3.57
N LEU A 197 -5.26 -19.83 -4.37
CA LEU A 197 -5.44 -19.07 -5.60
C LEU A 197 -6.18 -19.85 -6.68
N SER A 198 -6.17 -21.20 -6.61
CA SER A 198 -6.91 -22.07 -7.53
C SER A 198 -8.43 -21.86 -7.48
N HIS A 199 -8.95 -21.28 -6.39
CA HIS A 199 -10.38 -21.08 -6.15
C HIS A 199 -10.84 -19.61 -6.35
N ILE A 200 -9.92 -18.70 -6.63
CA ILE A 200 -10.25 -17.27 -6.82
C ILE A 200 -10.71 -17.06 -8.27
N SER A 201 -12.02 -17.06 -8.48
CA SER A 201 -12.62 -16.99 -9.81
C SER A 201 -12.46 -15.66 -10.54
N GLY A 202 -12.06 -14.60 -9.84
CA GLY A 202 -11.81 -13.27 -10.43
C GLY A 202 -10.37 -13.04 -10.89
N LEU A 203 -9.42 -13.92 -10.50
CA LEU A 203 -7.98 -13.67 -10.69
C LEU A 203 -7.58 -13.78 -12.16
N LYS A 204 -7.12 -12.66 -12.74
CA LYS A 204 -6.68 -12.55 -14.14
C LYS A 204 -5.17 -12.43 -14.26
N THR A 205 -4.55 -11.69 -13.35
CA THR A 205 -3.11 -11.41 -13.39
C THR A 205 -2.43 -11.83 -12.10
N LEU A 206 -1.43 -12.68 -12.21
CA LEU A 206 -0.61 -13.16 -11.11
C LEU A 206 0.86 -12.82 -11.35
N ARG A 207 1.48 -12.06 -10.44
CA ARG A 207 2.90 -11.73 -10.47
C ARG A 207 3.60 -12.35 -9.26
N LEU A 208 4.52 -13.28 -9.50
CA LEU A 208 5.31 -13.98 -8.49
C LEU A 208 6.80 -13.60 -8.70
N LEU A 209 7.25 -12.56 -8.01
CA LEU A 209 8.56 -11.98 -8.24
C LEU A 209 9.51 -12.27 -7.08
N ASN A 210 10.58 -13.01 -7.35
CA ASN A 210 11.60 -13.35 -6.34
C ASN A 210 11.03 -14.06 -5.07
N CYS A 211 10.03 -14.95 -5.23
CA CYS A 211 9.46 -15.77 -4.14
C CYS A 211 10.20 -17.11 -4.05
N LYS A 212 11.38 -17.14 -3.45
CA LYS A 212 12.38 -18.21 -3.55
C LYS A 212 11.94 -19.59 -2.99
N GLN A 213 11.00 -19.64 -2.06
CA GLN A 213 10.52 -20.90 -1.45
C GLN A 213 9.34 -21.50 -2.22
N LEU A 214 8.75 -20.73 -3.14
CA LEU A 214 7.67 -21.23 -3.97
C LEU A 214 8.25 -22.08 -5.11
N GLN A 215 7.96 -23.37 -5.09
CA GLN A 215 8.53 -24.36 -6.02
C GLN A 215 7.48 -25.03 -6.90
N ASP A 216 6.25 -25.15 -6.41
CA ASP A 216 5.18 -25.86 -7.09
C ASP A 216 4.07 -24.91 -7.53
N LEU A 217 4.00 -24.66 -8.83
CA LEU A 217 2.92 -23.90 -9.46
C LEU A 217 1.77 -24.78 -9.98
N ALA A 218 1.90 -26.10 -9.94
CA ALA A 218 0.81 -26.99 -10.30
C ALA A 218 -0.42 -26.83 -9.40
N GLN A 219 -0.24 -26.23 -8.22
CA GLN A 219 -1.31 -25.80 -7.34
C GLN A 219 -2.31 -24.84 -7.99
N LEU A 220 -1.93 -24.13 -9.07
CA LEU A 220 -2.78 -23.20 -9.81
C LEU A 220 -3.60 -23.86 -10.92
N VAL A 221 -3.30 -25.11 -11.29
CA VAL A 221 -3.93 -25.82 -12.44
C VAL A 221 -5.47 -25.78 -12.43
N PRO A 222 -6.15 -25.85 -11.26
CA PRO A 222 -7.61 -25.74 -11.25
C PRO A 222 -8.15 -24.35 -11.60
N ASN A 223 -7.32 -23.29 -11.53
CA ASN A 223 -7.75 -21.95 -11.86
C ASN A 223 -7.59 -21.67 -13.37
N ASN A 224 -8.71 -21.58 -14.08
CA ASN A 224 -8.76 -21.31 -15.53
C ASN A 224 -9.06 -19.85 -15.87
N THR A 225 -9.08 -18.94 -14.89
CA THR A 225 -9.36 -17.51 -15.10
C THR A 225 -8.09 -16.67 -15.24
N ILE A 226 -6.92 -17.23 -14.88
CA ILE A 226 -5.66 -16.51 -14.95
C ILE A 226 -5.21 -16.39 -16.42
N GLU A 227 -5.17 -15.15 -16.90
CA GLU A 227 -4.78 -14.81 -18.26
C GLU A 227 -3.27 -14.52 -18.38
N HIS A 228 -2.72 -13.88 -17.32
CA HIS A 228 -1.33 -13.43 -17.31
C HIS A 228 -0.61 -13.91 -16.04
N ILE A 229 0.49 -14.64 -16.21
CA ILE A 229 1.39 -15.03 -15.13
C ILE A 229 2.77 -14.45 -15.43
N ASN A 230 3.28 -13.64 -14.51
CA ASN A 230 4.64 -13.12 -14.55
C ASN A 230 5.45 -13.72 -13.40
N ILE A 231 6.52 -14.41 -13.72
CA ILE A 231 7.35 -15.11 -12.75
C ILE A 231 8.80 -14.69 -12.94
N SER A 232 9.48 -14.31 -11.86
CA SER A 232 10.92 -14.11 -11.87
C SER A 232 11.60 -14.86 -10.73
N SER A 233 12.80 -15.42 -11.02
CA SER A 233 13.68 -16.05 -10.04
C SER A 233 13.06 -17.23 -9.26
N LEU A 234 12.26 -18.07 -9.89
CA LEU A 234 11.93 -19.40 -9.39
C LEU A 234 13.00 -20.37 -9.85
N LYS A 235 13.61 -21.12 -8.90
CA LYS A 235 14.77 -21.97 -9.19
C LYS A 235 14.45 -23.18 -10.05
N ASP A 236 13.23 -23.73 -9.95
CA ASP A 236 12.83 -24.94 -10.66
C ASP A 236 11.34 -24.83 -11.04
N LEU A 237 11.07 -24.32 -12.23
CA LEU A 237 9.73 -24.37 -12.82
C LEU A 237 9.38 -25.79 -13.23
N LEU A 238 8.68 -26.53 -12.36
CA LEU A 238 7.96 -27.71 -12.80
C LEU A 238 6.77 -27.25 -13.65
N PHE A 239 6.82 -27.61 -14.92
CA PHE A 239 6.02 -27.04 -15.99
C PHE A 239 4.52 -27.31 -15.85
N PHE A 240 3.73 -26.26 -16.06
CA PHE A 240 2.28 -26.33 -16.33
C PHE A 240 1.97 -27.09 -17.62
N GLY A 241 0.93 -27.92 -17.55
CA GLY A 241 0.20 -28.29 -18.77
C GLY A 241 -0.33 -27.01 -19.45
N ARG A 242 -0.18 -26.88 -20.75
CA ARG A 242 -0.62 -25.72 -21.53
C ARG A 242 -2.11 -25.49 -21.34
N HIS A 243 -2.49 -24.39 -20.74
CA HIS A 243 -3.77 -23.74 -21.02
C HIS A 243 -3.57 -22.80 -22.19
N GLU A 244 -4.37 -22.95 -23.25
CA GLU A 244 -4.23 -22.18 -24.51
C GLU A 244 -4.40 -20.65 -24.35
N ALA A 245 -4.88 -20.18 -23.21
CA ALA A 245 -5.18 -18.76 -22.94
C ALA A 245 -4.18 -18.04 -22.02
N THR A 246 -3.23 -18.75 -21.39
CA THR A 246 -2.36 -18.14 -20.39
C THR A 246 -1.03 -17.68 -20.98
N GLN A 247 -0.74 -16.37 -20.96
CA GLN A 247 0.59 -15.86 -21.29
C GLN A 247 1.51 -15.96 -20.06
N ILE A 248 2.53 -16.80 -20.15
CA ILE A 248 3.55 -16.95 -19.10
C ILE A 248 4.79 -16.16 -19.54
N LEU A 249 5.11 -15.09 -18.83
CA LEU A 249 6.35 -14.33 -18.99
C LEU A 249 7.32 -14.73 -17.89
N VAL A 250 8.44 -15.34 -18.26
CA VAL A 250 9.52 -15.71 -17.35
C VAL A 250 10.70 -14.79 -17.61
N PHE A 251 11.18 -14.08 -16.59
CA PHE A 251 12.32 -13.17 -16.64
C PHE A 251 13.44 -13.61 -15.70
#